data_6e98d75f088020ca500ccc8ea00609fe
#
_entry.id   6e98d75f088020ca500ccc8ea00609fe
#
_cell.length_a   1.000
_cell.length_b   1.000
_cell.length_c   1.000
_cell.angle_alpha   90.00
_cell.angle_beta   90.00
_cell.angle_gamma   90.00
#
_symmetry.space_group_name_H-M   'P 1'
#
loop_
_entity.id
_entity.type
_entity.pdbx_description
1 polymer ?
#
loop_
_entity_poly.entity_id
_entity_poly.type
_entity_poly.pdbx_seq_one_letter_code
_entity_poly.pdbx_strand_id
1 'polypeptide(L)'
;MTSFIIAGNRGTDDPTMATLPFIAAKVAHEQGYDVVLWLANEAVILARKGVADHVVGVNLVPLRDLLQVVQALGIPIWVCSACAVARQIGRPRPDLARTPRGQSARSR
;
A
#
# COMPACT_ATOMS: atom_id res chain seq x y z
N MET A 1 8.70 -20.28 6.95
CA MET A 1 8.20 -19.65 5.71
C MET A 1 8.78 -18.26 5.58
N THR A 2 9.21 -17.92 4.37
CA THR A 2 9.81 -16.61 4.13
C THR A 2 8.73 -15.54 4.09
N SER A 3 8.98 -14.42 4.76
CA SER A 3 8.06 -13.30 4.81
C SER A 3 8.68 -12.07 4.17
N PHE A 4 7.86 -11.28 3.50
CA PHE A 4 8.31 -10.03 2.89
C PHE A 4 7.47 -8.87 3.37
N ILE A 5 8.14 -7.74 3.59
CA ILE A 5 7.47 -6.45 3.70
C ILE A 5 7.82 -5.70 2.43
N ILE A 6 6.82 -5.39 1.63
CA ILE A 6 7.02 -4.66 0.39
C ILE A 6 6.58 -3.23 0.63
N ALA A 7 7.52 -2.30 0.50
CA ALA A 7 7.26 -0.89 0.81
C ALA A 7 6.89 -0.12 -0.45
N GLY A 8 5.80 0.63 -0.37
CA GLY A 8 5.44 1.60 -1.39
C GLY A 8 5.72 3.00 -0.89
N ASN A 9 6.36 3.82 -1.69
CA ASN A 9 6.78 5.17 -1.31
C ASN A 9 6.17 6.26 -2.19
N ARG A 10 5.53 5.91 -3.28
CA ARG A 10 4.96 6.87 -4.20
C ARG A 10 3.45 6.77 -4.25
N GLY A 11 2.82 7.89 -4.49
CA GLY A 11 1.38 7.97 -4.65
C GLY A 11 1.05 8.60 -5.99
N THR A 12 0.18 9.60 -5.99
CA THR A 12 -0.24 10.27 -7.23
C THR A 12 0.90 11.03 -7.92
N ASP A 13 2.00 11.25 -7.23
CA ASP A 13 3.19 11.89 -7.79
C ASP A 13 3.90 11.01 -8.83
N ASP A 14 3.71 9.70 -8.75
CA ASP A 14 4.31 8.76 -9.70
C ASP A 14 3.42 7.52 -9.81
N PRO A 15 2.43 7.57 -10.71
CA PRO A 15 1.45 6.47 -10.80
C PRO A 15 2.05 5.10 -11.09
N THR A 16 3.10 5.05 -11.90
CA THR A 16 3.76 3.78 -12.22
C THR A 16 4.44 3.20 -10.98
N MET A 17 5.24 4.01 -10.30
CA MET A 17 5.94 3.56 -9.10
C MET A 17 4.97 3.31 -7.94
N ALA A 18 3.83 3.97 -7.93
CA ALA A 18 2.80 3.72 -6.94
C ALA A 18 2.16 2.34 -7.13
N THR A 19 2.07 1.88 -8.36
CA THR A 19 1.39 0.63 -8.70
C THR A 19 2.30 -0.59 -8.52
N LEU A 20 3.60 -0.46 -8.78
CA LEU A 20 4.50 -1.60 -8.76
C LEU A 20 4.54 -2.38 -7.45
N PRO A 21 4.52 -1.75 -6.26
CA PRO A 21 4.50 -2.52 -5.01
C PRO A 21 3.29 -3.42 -4.89
N PHE A 22 2.15 -3.01 -5.40
CA PHE A 22 0.93 -3.83 -5.36
C PHE A 22 1.08 -5.05 -6.27
N ILE A 23 1.70 -4.88 -7.43
CA ILE A 23 1.99 -5.99 -8.33
C ILE A 23 2.98 -6.95 -7.67
N ALA A 24 4.03 -6.41 -7.05
CA ALA A 24 5.03 -7.23 -6.37
C ALA A 24 4.40 -8.02 -5.22
N ALA A 25 3.50 -7.40 -4.46
CA ALA A 25 2.82 -8.09 -3.37
C ALA A 25 1.97 -9.24 -3.89
N LYS A 26 1.23 -9.01 -4.96
CA LYS A 26 0.40 -10.04 -5.57
C LYS A 26 1.24 -11.21 -6.04
N VAL A 27 2.33 -10.94 -6.75
CA VAL A 27 3.20 -11.98 -7.29
C VAL A 27 3.85 -12.77 -6.16
N ALA A 28 4.36 -12.10 -5.14
CA ALA A 28 4.99 -12.78 -4.01
C ALA A 28 3.99 -13.68 -3.28
N HIS A 29 2.77 -13.21 -3.10
CA HIS A 29 1.72 -14.01 -2.47
C HIS A 29 1.41 -15.26 -3.31
N GLU A 30 1.35 -15.10 -4.64
CA GLU A 30 1.07 -16.22 -5.53
C GLU A 30 2.19 -17.26 -5.53
N GLN A 31 3.40 -16.84 -5.15
CA GLN A 31 4.54 -17.75 -5.02
C GLN A 31 4.59 -18.44 -3.65
N GLY A 32 3.62 -18.18 -2.80
CA GLY A 32 3.51 -18.84 -1.49
C GLY A 32 4.21 -18.13 -0.35
N TYR A 33 4.64 -16.88 -0.53
CA TYR A 33 5.28 -16.14 0.54
C TYR A 33 4.25 -15.39 1.39
N ASP A 34 4.59 -15.17 2.66
CA ASP A 34 3.85 -14.25 3.50
C ASP A 34 4.24 -12.83 3.12
N VAL A 35 3.26 -12.01 2.83
CA VAL A 35 3.51 -10.66 2.33
C VAL A 35 2.73 -9.65 3.14
N VAL A 36 3.39 -8.55 3.49
CA VAL A 36 2.74 -7.34 4.00
C VAL A 36 3.12 -6.20 3.06
N LEU A 37 2.13 -5.44 2.65
CA LEU A 37 2.35 -4.24 1.84
C LEU A 37 2.33 -3.04 2.78
N TRP A 38 3.40 -2.26 2.78
CA TRP A 38 3.54 -1.12 3.68
C TRP A 38 3.61 0.17 2.87
N LEU A 39 2.63 1.05 3.10
CA LEU A 39 2.54 2.33 2.42
C LEU A 39 3.17 3.40 3.32
N ALA A 40 4.24 4.01 2.82
CA ALA A 40 4.95 5.06 3.51
C ALA A 40 5.12 6.27 2.59
N ASN A 41 5.57 7.39 3.15
CA ASN A 41 5.81 8.60 2.39
C ASN A 41 4.57 8.98 1.56
N GLU A 42 4.70 9.37 0.31
CA GLU A 42 3.56 9.75 -0.52
C GLU A 42 2.56 8.62 -0.75
N ALA A 43 2.99 7.36 -0.63
CA ALA A 43 2.09 6.23 -0.83
C ALA A 43 0.95 6.18 0.17
N VAL A 44 1.08 6.83 1.34
CA VAL A 44 0.00 6.81 2.34
C VAL A 44 -1.27 7.48 1.83
N ILE A 45 -1.19 8.37 0.84
CA ILE A 45 -2.38 9.01 0.28
C ILE A 45 -3.26 8.01 -0.46
N LEU A 46 -2.71 6.87 -0.88
CA LEU A 46 -3.47 5.82 -1.54
C LEU A 46 -4.48 5.16 -0.59
N ALA A 47 -4.28 5.31 0.71
CA ALA A 47 -5.22 4.83 1.71
C ALA A 47 -6.44 5.74 1.84
N ARG A 48 -6.40 6.93 1.25
CA ARG A 48 -7.52 7.85 1.28
C ARG A 48 -8.57 7.38 0.30
N LYS A 49 -9.82 7.41 0.72
CA LYS A 49 -10.92 6.92 -0.12
C LYS A 49 -10.93 7.66 -1.46
N GLY A 50 -10.98 6.90 -2.54
CA GLY A 50 -11.10 7.43 -3.89
C GLY A 50 -9.79 7.78 -4.57
N VAL A 51 -8.69 7.89 -3.85
CA VAL A 51 -7.42 8.30 -4.47
C VAL A 51 -6.92 7.24 -5.45
N ALA A 52 -6.97 5.97 -5.05
CA ALA A 52 -6.48 4.89 -5.91
C ALA A 52 -7.25 4.80 -7.24
N ASP A 53 -8.47 5.30 -7.29
CA ASP A 53 -9.29 5.26 -8.50
C ASP A 53 -8.69 6.07 -9.64
N HIS A 54 -7.79 7.00 -9.32
CA HIS A 54 -7.20 7.91 -10.31
C HIS A 54 -5.75 7.56 -10.62
N VAL A 55 -5.24 6.44 -10.11
CA VAL A 55 -3.83 6.06 -10.31
C VAL A 55 -3.75 4.97 -11.36
N VAL A 56 -3.19 5.32 -12.51
CA VAL A 56 -2.96 4.36 -13.60
C VAL A 56 -1.53 4.54 -14.07
N GLY A 57 -0.72 3.51 -13.91
CA GLY A 57 0.66 3.54 -14.39
C GLY A 57 0.77 3.28 -15.88
N VAL A 58 1.96 3.44 -16.41
CA VAL A 58 2.21 3.25 -17.84
C VAL A 58 2.07 1.77 -18.17
N ASN A 59 1.12 1.43 -19.02
CA ASN A 59 0.84 0.04 -19.44
C ASN A 59 0.58 -0.90 -18.28
N LEU A 60 0.04 -0.38 -17.18
CA LEU A 60 -0.29 -1.20 -16.00
C LEU A 60 -1.79 -1.22 -15.77
N VAL A 61 -2.23 -2.26 -15.09
CA VAL A 61 -3.60 -2.37 -14.60
C VAL A 61 -3.87 -1.19 -13.65
N PRO A 62 -5.06 -0.57 -13.72
CA PRO A 62 -5.39 0.50 -12.78
C PRO A 62 -5.19 0.08 -11.33
N LEU A 63 -4.66 0.98 -10.52
CA LEU A 63 -4.36 0.66 -9.13
C LEU A 63 -5.61 0.22 -8.36
N ARG A 64 -6.76 0.80 -8.67
CA ARG A 64 -8.01 0.39 -8.04
C ARG A 64 -8.24 -1.12 -8.16
N ASP A 65 -8.01 -1.67 -9.35
CA ASP A 65 -8.23 -3.09 -9.58
C ASP A 65 -7.22 -3.94 -8.83
N LEU A 66 -5.96 -3.52 -8.80
CA LEU A 66 -4.93 -4.21 -8.05
C LEU A 66 -5.18 -4.16 -6.55
N LEU A 67 -5.66 -3.04 -6.05
CA LEU A 67 -6.00 -2.90 -4.64
C LEU A 67 -7.09 -3.91 -4.27
N GLN A 68 -8.10 -4.06 -5.11
CA GLN A 68 -9.15 -5.04 -4.88
C GLN A 68 -8.61 -6.46 -4.85
N VAL A 69 -7.70 -6.79 -5.76
CA VAL A 69 -7.09 -8.11 -5.80
C VAL A 69 -6.26 -8.37 -4.55
N VAL A 70 -5.45 -7.42 -4.15
CA VAL A 70 -4.60 -7.56 -2.96
C VAL A 70 -5.46 -7.77 -1.72
N GLN A 71 -6.56 -7.03 -1.61
CA GLN A 71 -7.48 -7.19 -0.49
C GLN A 71 -8.18 -8.55 -0.53
N ALA A 72 -8.60 -8.99 -1.71
CA ALA A 72 -9.26 -10.28 -1.86
C ALA A 72 -8.32 -11.45 -1.51
N LEU A 73 -7.03 -11.30 -1.75
CA LEU A 73 -6.03 -12.29 -1.38
C LEU A 73 -5.70 -12.30 0.09
N GLY A 74 -6.21 -11.34 0.85
CA GLY A 74 -5.94 -11.26 2.29
C GLY A 74 -4.57 -10.71 2.64
N ILE A 75 -3.90 -10.04 1.72
CA ILE A 75 -2.59 -9.44 1.97
C ILE A 75 -2.79 -8.22 2.87
N PRO A 76 -2.17 -8.19 4.06
CA PRO A 76 -2.30 -7.01 4.93
C PRO A 76 -1.67 -5.78 4.28
N ILE A 77 -2.35 -4.65 4.41
CA ILE A 77 -1.84 -3.37 3.94
C ILE A 77 -1.69 -2.46 5.15
N TRP A 78 -0.45 -2.11 5.46
CA TRP A 78 -0.13 -1.24 6.58
C TRP A 78 0.13 0.17 6.07
N VAL A 79 -0.31 1.16 6.83
CA VAL A 79 -0.11 2.56 6.50
C VAL A 79 0.76 3.20 7.57
N CYS A 80 1.85 3.83 7.16
CA CYS A 80 2.73 4.52 8.09
C CYS A 80 1.97 5.66 8.76
N SER A 81 1.80 5.57 10.07
CA SER A 81 0.99 6.55 10.82
C SER A 81 1.62 7.93 10.80
N ALA A 82 2.93 8.01 10.95
CA ALA A 82 3.63 9.30 10.95
C ALA A 82 3.49 10.00 9.59
N CYS A 83 3.62 9.26 8.51
CA CYS A 83 3.48 9.82 7.16
C CYS A 83 2.05 10.28 6.89
N ALA A 84 1.07 9.54 7.40
CA ALA A 84 -0.33 9.88 7.24
C ALA A 84 -0.67 11.17 8.01
N VAL A 85 -0.18 11.29 9.23
CA VAL A 85 -0.41 12.48 10.04
C VAL A 85 0.22 13.70 9.37
N ALA A 86 1.43 13.58 8.86
CA ALA A 86 2.12 14.67 8.19
C ALA A 86 1.34 15.19 6.98
N ARG A 87 0.54 14.34 6.35
CA ARG A 87 -0.26 14.69 5.18
C ARG A 87 -1.72 14.92 5.51
N GLN A 88 -2.03 15.05 6.80
CA GLN A 88 -3.38 15.32 7.27
C GLN A 88 -4.40 14.28 6.82
N ILE A 89 -3.95 13.03 6.68
CA ILE A 89 -4.84 11.92 6.43
C ILE A 89 -5.28 11.40 7.78
N GLY A 90 -6.51 11.68 8.14
CA GLY A 90 -7.00 11.35 9.46
C GLY A 90 -7.12 9.86 9.66
N ARG A 91 -8.15 9.28 9.08
CA ARG A 91 -8.42 7.86 9.22
C ARG A 91 -8.34 7.20 7.86
N PRO A 92 -7.51 6.16 7.70
CA PRO A 92 -7.47 5.42 6.44
C PRO A 92 -8.80 4.72 6.16
N ARG A 93 -8.95 4.17 4.98
CA ARG A 93 -10.10 3.34 4.66
C ARG A 93 -10.25 2.26 5.73
N PRO A 94 -11.49 1.90 6.10
CA PRO A 94 -11.68 0.90 7.16
C PRO A 94 -11.07 -0.47 6.85
N ASP A 95 -10.88 -0.78 5.56
CA ASP A 95 -10.33 -2.04 5.12
C ASP A 95 -8.81 -2.07 5.09
N LEU A 96 -8.14 -0.97 5.48
CA LEU A 96 -6.68 -0.89 5.54
C LEU A 96 -6.25 -0.72 6.99
N ALA A 97 -5.27 -1.51 7.40
CA ALA A 97 -4.74 -1.44 8.74
C ALA A 97 -3.67 -0.35 8.83
N ARG A 98 -3.62 0.35 9.96
CA ARG A 98 -2.49 1.21 10.24
C ARG A 98 -1.31 0.37 10.67
N THR A 99 -0.10 0.90 10.46
CA THR A 99 1.09 0.28 11.01
C THR A 99 0.91 0.12 12.51
N PRO A 100 1.17 -1.06 13.05
CA PRO A 100 1.03 -1.28 14.47
C PRO A 100 1.84 -0.28 15.28
N ARG A 101 1.32 0.04 16.48
CA ARG A 101 1.99 0.93 17.39
C ARG A 101 3.38 0.39 17.66
N GLY A 102 4.35 1.27 17.65
CA GLY A 102 5.71 0.87 17.86
C GLY A 102 6.46 0.65 16.59
N GLN A 103 5.80 0.26 15.50
CA GLN A 103 6.43 0.13 14.20
C GLN A 103 6.40 1.40 13.40
N SER A 104 5.32 2.19 13.53
CA SER A 104 5.26 3.42 12.76
C SER A 104 6.38 4.36 13.12
N ALA A 105 6.74 4.37 14.38
CA ALA A 105 7.81 5.25 14.81
C ALA A 105 9.14 4.71 14.39
N ARG A 106 9.25 3.48 14.08
CA ARG A 106 10.47 2.90 13.72
C ARG A 106 10.52 2.61 12.34
N SER A 107 9.59 2.32 11.79
CA SER A 107 9.60 2.20 10.38
C SER A 107 9.93 3.45 9.88
N ARG A 108 9.59 3.71 10.76
CA ARG A 108 10.45 4.15 11.48
C ARG A 108 11.65 4.03 10.90
#